data_592ea7ebc244b157ddb2d13e050821f0
#
_entry.id   592ea7ebc244b157ddb2d13e050821f0
#
_cell.length_a   1.000
_cell.length_b   1.000
_cell.length_c   1.000
_cell.angle_alpha   90.00
_cell.angle_beta   90.00
_cell.angle_gamma   90.00
#
_symmetry.space_group_name_H-M   'P 1'
#
loop_
_entity.id
_entity.type
_entity.pdbx_description
1 polymer ?
#
loop_
_entity_poly.entity_id
_entity_poly.type
_entity_poly.pdbx_seq_one_letter_code
_entity_poly.pdbx_strand_id
1 'polypeptide(L)'
;MATPVVVEEEDGNEELVSTIPFAALFQRYAPITGWDWHWLAAIAWEESHFNPAAVSPVGALGLMQLMPATAERFGLNDSTVLCAEDNIRAGAQYICRLQQTYAFITDSVQNRLFVLASYNAGPAHIMDARRLAKRYGRSPYVWHDNTEYWLNRLAEPEVAADSVVLYGSFNPEETTRYVRNVVRTCHRLRKEHALHTDL
;
A
#
# COMPACT_ATOMS: atom_id res chain seq x y z
N MET A 1 19.26 34.53 54.49
CA MET A 1 18.54 35.01 53.31
C MET A 1 18.74 33.96 52.24
N ALA A 2 17.75 33.14 51.97
CA ALA A 2 17.78 32.10 50.95
C ALA A 2 17.20 32.66 49.67
N THR A 3 17.96 32.53 48.57
CA THR A 3 17.56 32.93 47.22
C THR A 3 16.54 31.93 46.68
N PRO A 4 15.44 32.33 46.05
CA PRO A 4 14.51 31.41 45.45
C PRO A 4 15.09 30.83 44.16
N VAL A 5 15.01 29.50 44.05
CA VAL A 5 15.27 28.76 42.79
C VAL A 5 14.09 28.99 41.90
N VAL A 6 14.32 29.65 40.78
CA VAL A 6 13.33 29.73 39.66
C VAL A 6 13.37 28.38 38.98
N VAL A 7 12.29 27.62 39.07
CA VAL A 7 12.05 26.46 38.25
C VAL A 7 11.51 26.97 36.91
N GLU A 8 12.29 26.84 35.85
CA GLU A 8 11.80 27.06 34.51
C GLU A 8 10.74 25.99 34.22
N GLU A 9 9.52 26.44 33.91
CA GLU A 9 8.44 25.61 33.36
C GLU A 9 8.89 25.17 31.98
N GLU A 10 9.17 23.86 31.82
CA GLU A 10 9.27 23.25 30.50
C GLU A 10 7.91 23.39 29.82
N ASP A 11 7.87 24.14 28.71
CA ASP A 11 6.75 24.22 27.79
C ASP A 11 6.37 22.79 27.37
N GLY A 12 5.34 22.26 28.01
CA GLY A 12 4.71 21.00 27.66
C GLY A 12 3.99 21.15 26.31
N ASN A 13 4.74 21.02 25.23
CA ASN A 13 4.16 20.70 23.94
C ASN A 13 3.74 19.22 24.00
N GLU A 14 2.54 18.96 24.52
CA GLU A 14 1.88 17.67 24.35
C GLU A 14 1.63 17.48 22.84
N GLU A 15 2.61 16.88 22.18
CA GLU A 15 2.45 16.36 20.83
C GLU A 15 1.25 15.40 20.87
N LEU A 16 0.12 15.80 20.27
CA LEU A 16 -1.09 14.99 20.15
C LEU A 16 -0.70 13.66 19.52
N VAL A 17 -0.47 12.66 20.33
CA VAL A 17 -0.02 11.33 19.91
C VAL A 17 -1.14 10.72 19.10
N SER A 18 -0.96 10.64 17.80
CA SER A 18 -1.85 9.90 16.91
C SER A 18 -2.04 8.49 17.45
N THR A 19 -3.28 8.03 17.56
CA THR A 19 -3.60 6.66 17.99
C THR A 19 -3.17 5.60 16.96
N ILE A 20 -2.75 6.03 15.77
CA ILE A 20 -2.28 5.13 14.70
C ILE A 20 -0.80 4.84 14.92
N PRO A 21 -0.40 3.56 15.16
CA PRO A 21 0.99 3.19 15.30
C PRO A 21 1.83 3.64 14.11
N PHE A 22 3.05 4.11 14.37
CA PHE A 22 4.01 4.59 13.35
C PHE A 22 3.52 5.78 12.51
N ALA A 23 2.50 6.54 12.95
CA ALA A 23 1.95 7.68 12.21
C ALA A 23 3.02 8.67 11.73
N ALA A 24 3.96 9.05 12.60
CA ALA A 24 5.07 9.96 12.26
C ALA A 24 5.94 9.43 11.10
N LEU A 25 6.17 8.11 11.03
CA LEU A 25 6.91 7.49 9.93
C LEU A 25 6.09 7.50 8.63
N PHE A 26 4.79 7.18 8.68
CA PHE A 26 3.94 7.28 7.50
C PHE A 26 3.85 8.71 6.97
N GLN A 27 3.72 9.70 7.86
CA GLN A 27 3.75 11.13 7.49
C GLN A 27 5.08 11.53 6.85
N ARG A 28 6.20 11.07 7.40
CA ARG A 28 7.55 11.33 6.86
C ARG A 28 7.74 10.80 5.45
N TYR A 29 7.26 9.59 5.15
CA TYR A 29 7.51 8.91 3.88
C TYR A 29 6.38 9.01 2.85
N ALA A 30 5.19 9.48 3.21
CA ALA A 30 4.08 9.71 2.28
C ALA A 30 4.43 10.65 1.10
N PRO A 31 5.25 11.70 1.26
CA PRO A 31 5.65 12.55 0.13
C PRO A 31 6.32 11.81 -1.03
N ILE A 32 6.98 10.66 -0.78
CA ILE A 32 7.56 9.82 -1.84
C ILE A 32 6.49 9.36 -2.83
N THR A 33 5.27 9.09 -2.34
CA THR A 33 4.15 8.59 -3.15
C THR A 33 3.26 9.70 -3.68
N GLY A 34 3.33 10.90 -3.11
CA GLY A 34 2.35 11.96 -3.35
C GLY A 34 0.94 11.62 -2.83
N TRP A 35 0.78 10.55 -2.04
CA TRP A 35 -0.48 10.20 -1.41
C TRP A 35 -0.55 10.76 0.01
N ASP A 36 -1.77 10.91 0.50
CA ASP A 36 -2.02 11.13 1.92
C ASP A 36 -1.48 9.94 2.75
N TRP A 37 -0.86 10.20 3.89
CA TRP A 37 -0.17 9.21 4.69
C TRP A 37 -1.05 8.06 5.21
N HIS A 38 -2.37 8.28 5.35
CA HIS A 38 -3.29 7.23 5.74
C HIS A 38 -3.37 6.08 4.72
N TRP A 39 -2.98 6.32 3.46
CA TRP A 39 -2.85 5.22 2.50
C TRP A 39 -1.70 4.28 2.85
N LEU A 40 -0.54 4.82 3.28
CA LEU A 40 0.57 3.98 3.74
C LEU A 40 0.19 3.22 5.00
N ALA A 41 -0.47 3.88 5.96
CA ALA A 41 -0.98 3.26 7.17
C ALA A 41 -2.02 2.16 6.85
N ALA A 42 -2.92 2.39 5.90
CA ALA A 42 -3.92 1.40 5.49
C ALA A 42 -3.28 0.16 4.85
N ILE A 43 -2.26 0.35 4.01
CA ILE A 43 -1.47 -0.75 3.45
C ILE A 43 -0.80 -1.54 4.58
N ALA A 44 -0.07 -0.88 5.49
CA ALA A 44 0.60 -1.53 6.61
C ALA A 44 -0.37 -2.29 7.53
N TRP A 45 -1.59 -1.77 7.71
CA TRP A 45 -2.63 -2.48 8.45
C TRP A 45 -3.07 -3.77 7.74
N GLU A 46 -3.37 -3.71 6.45
CA GLU A 46 -3.81 -4.89 5.69
C GLU A 46 -2.71 -5.92 5.50
N GLU A 47 -1.44 -5.48 5.47
CA GLU A 47 -0.27 -6.37 5.32
C GLU A 47 0.13 -7.07 6.61
N SER A 48 0.16 -6.36 7.74
CA SER A 48 0.76 -6.87 8.98
C SER A 48 0.01 -6.53 10.26
N HIS A 49 -1.10 -5.79 10.20
CA HIS A 49 -1.77 -5.18 11.36
C HIS A 49 -0.78 -4.36 12.23
N PHE A 50 0.11 -3.62 11.57
CA PHE A 50 1.20 -2.84 12.17
C PHE A 50 2.25 -3.67 12.92
N ASN A 51 2.43 -4.93 12.60
CA ASN A 51 3.47 -5.76 13.21
C ASN A 51 4.79 -5.65 12.41
N PRO A 52 5.84 -5.00 12.94
CA PRO A 52 7.12 -4.85 12.23
C PRO A 52 7.89 -6.18 12.10
N ALA A 53 7.58 -7.18 12.94
CA ALA A 53 8.22 -8.49 12.91
C ALA A 53 7.43 -9.53 12.10
N ALA A 54 6.39 -9.11 11.35
CA ALA A 54 5.56 -10.03 10.58
C ALA A 54 6.36 -10.72 9.47
N VAL A 55 6.16 -12.04 9.37
CA VAL A 55 6.69 -12.89 8.30
C VAL A 55 5.55 -13.73 7.76
N SER A 56 5.23 -13.60 6.47
CA SER A 56 4.15 -14.36 5.85
C SER A 56 4.61 -15.79 5.49
N PRO A 57 3.68 -16.74 5.28
CA PRO A 57 4.01 -18.09 4.82
C PRO A 57 4.77 -18.13 3.48
N VAL A 58 4.64 -17.11 2.66
CA VAL A 58 5.33 -16.98 1.36
C VAL A 58 6.61 -16.14 1.45
N GLY A 59 7.02 -15.72 2.68
CA GLY A 59 8.27 -15.05 2.95
C GLY A 59 8.24 -13.52 2.78
N ALA A 60 7.07 -12.88 2.75
CA ALA A 60 6.97 -11.43 2.82
C ALA A 60 7.32 -10.93 4.23
N LEU A 61 7.98 -9.78 4.36
CA LEU A 61 8.66 -9.34 5.58
C LEU A 61 8.24 -7.92 6.02
N GLY A 62 8.03 -7.78 7.33
CA GLY A 62 7.90 -6.51 8.02
C GLY A 62 6.54 -5.84 7.88
N LEU A 63 6.45 -4.58 8.30
CA LEU A 63 5.22 -3.77 8.34
C LEU A 63 4.48 -3.72 7.01
N MET A 64 5.21 -3.54 5.92
CA MET A 64 4.68 -3.38 4.56
C MET A 64 4.74 -4.68 3.76
N GLN A 65 5.09 -5.82 4.38
CA GLN A 65 5.14 -7.16 3.78
C GLN A 65 5.87 -7.19 2.44
N LEU A 66 7.10 -6.72 2.43
CA LEU A 66 7.92 -6.72 1.23
C LEU A 66 8.50 -8.11 0.97
N MET A 67 8.33 -8.62 -0.25
CA MET A 67 9.05 -9.83 -0.68
C MET A 67 10.56 -9.56 -0.69
N PRO A 68 11.41 -10.54 -0.33
CA PRO A 68 12.88 -10.36 -0.22
C PRO A 68 13.51 -9.68 -1.44
N ALA A 69 13.16 -10.13 -2.65
CA ALA A 69 13.68 -9.53 -3.89
C ALA A 69 13.23 -8.06 -4.08
N THR A 70 12.06 -7.69 -3.55
CA THR A 70 11.60 -6.29 -3.56
C THR A 70 12.35 -5.48 -2.51
N ALA A 71 12.49 -6.00 -1.29
CA ALA A 71 13.23 -5.38 -0.20
C ALA A 71 14.69 -5.06 -0.62
N GLU A 72 15.40 -6.05 -1.18
CA GLU A 72 16.76 -5.91 -1.68
C GLU A 72 16.88 -4.82 -2.76
N ARG A 73 15.92 -4.76 -3.69
CA ARG A 73 15.90 -3.74 -4.76
C ARG A 73 15.83 -2.31 -4.20
N PHE A 74 15.23 -2.13 -3.03
CA PHE A 74 15.14 -0.84 -2.34
C PHE A 74 16.14 -0.68 -1.19
N GLY A 75 17.21 -1.50 -1.19
CA GLY A 75 18.37 -1.36 -0.33
C GLY A 75 18.21 -1.96 1.07
N LEU A 76 17.22 -2.83 1.28
CA LEU A 76 17.08 -3.56 2.53
C LEU A 76 17.79 -4.91 2.45
N ASN A 77 18.23 -5.38 3.60
CA ASN A 77 18.82 -6.71 3.81
C ASN A 77 18.20 -7.36 5.07
N ASP A 78 18.65 -8.56 5.42
CA ASP A 78 18.14 -9.33 6.55
C ASP A 78 18.19 -8.57 7.89
N SER A 79 19.16 -7.65 8.07
CA SER A 79 19.28 -6.87 9.29
C SER A 79 18.41 -5.61 9.35
N THR A 80 17.92 -5.13 8.20
CA THR A 80 17.18 -3.87 8.10
C THR A 80 15.71 -4.06 7.68
N VAL A 81 15.36 -5.19 7.07
CA VAL A 81 14.03 -5.42 6.51
C VAL A 81 12.91 -5.42 7.56
N LEU A 82 13.20 -5.75 8.81
CA LEU A 82 12.25 -5.70 9.93
C LEU A 82 12.31 -4.38 10.73
N CYS A 83 13.23 -3.46 10.38
CA CYS A 83 13.20 -2.12 10.91
C CYS A 83 11.99 -1.36 10.36
N ALA A 84 11.11 -0.87 11.23
CA ALA A 84 9.85 -0.23 10.83
C ALA A 84 10.08 0.94 9.87
N GLU A 85 11.05 1.82 10.16
CA GLU A 85 11.36 2.99 9.34
C GLU A 85 11.86 2.60 7.96
N ASP A 86 12.82 1.68 7.89
CA ASP A 86 13.38 1.22 6.61
C ASP A 86 12.34 0.50 5.76
N ASN A 87 11.51 -0.33 6.39
CA ASN A 87 10.47 -1.10 5.71
C ASN A 87 9.37 -0.17 5.13
N ILE A 88 8.92 0.84 5.89
CA ILE A 88 7.96 1.86 5.42
C ILE A 88 8.56 2.67 4.26
N ARG A 89 9.81 3.11 4.38
CA ARG A 89 10.52 3.84 3.32
C ARG A 89 10.58 3.03 2.03
N ALA A 90 10.98 1.77 2.10
CA ALA A 90 11.06 0.89 0.94
C ALA A 90 9.67 0.59 0.35
N GLY A 91 8.64 0.38 1.18
CA GLY A 91 7.26 0.25 0.74
C GLY A 91 6.75 1.46 -0.03
N ALA A 92 7.02 2.68 0.47
CA ALA A 92 6.70 3.93 -0.22
C ALA A 92 7.42 4.05 -1.59
N GLN A 93 8.69 3.67 -1.66
CA GLN A 93 9.45 3.64 -2.91
C GLN A 93 8.89 2.61 -3.91
N TYR A 94 8.46 1.44 -3.42
CA TYR A 94 7.81 0.44 -4.27
C TYR A 94 6.48 0.94 -4.83
N ILE A 95 5.64 1.59 -4.00
CA ILE A 95 4.41 2.25 -4.46
C ILE A 95 4.73 3.28 -5.56
N CYS A 96 5.71 4.15 -5.35
CA CYS A 96 6.15 5.13 -6.37
C CYS A 96 6.56 4.44 -7.68
N ARG A 97 7.27 3.31 -7.60
CA ARG A 97 7.64 2.52 -8.79
C ARG A 97 6.42 1.96 -9.52
N LEU A 98 5.43 1.47 -8.78
CA LEU A 98 4.17 1.00 -9.37
C LEU A 98 3.37 2.14 -10.01
N GLN A 99 3.34 3.33 -9.40
CA GLN A 99 2.73 4.53 -10.00
C GLN A 99 3.36 4.86 -11.35
N GLN A 100 4.70 4.78 -11.47
CA GLN A 100 5.40 4.97 -12.74
C GLN A 100 5.00 3.92 -13.79
N THR A 101 4.77 2.67 -13.37
CA THR A 101 4.29 1.60 -14.25
C THR A 101 2.92 1.93 -14.84
N TYR A 102 2.08 2.65 -14.10
CA TYR A 102 0.73 3.05 -14.50
C TYR A 102 0.59 4.55 -14.79
N ALA A 103 1.69 5.26 -15.10
CA ALA A 103 1.66 6.71 -15.37
C ALA A 103 0.75 7.13 -16.53
N PHE A 104 0.44 6.21 -17.44
CA PHE A 104 -0.54 6.40 -18.52
C PHE A 104 -2.01 6.43 -18.05
N ILE A 105 -2.31 6.05 -16.80
CA ILE A 105 -3.62 6.21 -16.16
C ILE A 105 -3.59 7.56 -15.42
N THR A 106 -4.14 8.59 -16.06
CA THR A 106 -4.06 9.98 -15.56
C THR A 106 -5.05 10.28 -14.44
N ASP A 107 -6.14 9.51 -14.33
CA ASP A 107 -7.05 9.60 -13.19
C ASP A 107 -6.36 9.04 -11.93
N SER A 108 -6.18 9.90 -10.92
CA SER A 108 -5.44 9.57 -9.71
C SER A 108 -6.13 8.48 -8.84
N VAL A 109 -7.45 8.41 -8.88
CA VAL A 109 -8.22 7.37 -8.17
C VAL A 109 -8.02 6.04 -8.85
N GLN A 110 -8.19 6.00 -10.19
CA GLN A 110 -7.96 4.77 -10.95
C GLN A 110 -6.50 4.32 -10.82
N ASN A 111 -5.53 5.20 -11.04
CA ASN A 111 -4.10 4.87 -10.89
C ASN A 111 -3.83 4.18 -9.54
N ARG A 112 -4.38 4.72 -8.44
CA ARG A 112 -4.21 4.15 -7.10
C ARG A 112 -4.77 2.73 -6.99
N LEU A 113 -5.94 2.45 -7.54
CA LEU A 113 -6.53 1.11 -7.51
C LEU A 113 -5.65 0.09 -8.25
N PHE A 114 -5.09 0.46 -9.41
CA PHE A 114 -4.13 -0.38 -10.13
C PHE A 114 -2.84 -0.61 -9.36
N VAL A 115 -2.33 0.42 -8.68
CA VAL A 115 -1.14 0.34 -7.83
C VAL A 115 -1.40 -0.60 -6.65
N LEU A 116 -2.54 -0.47 -5.94
CA LEU A 116 -2.90 -1.34 -4.83
C LEU A 116 -3.03 -2.80 -5.26
N ALA A 117 -3.71 -3.05 -6.38
CA ALA A 117 -3.82 -4.41 -6.92
C ALA A 117 -2.45 -5.01 -7.26
N SER A 118 -1.57 -4.20 -7.86
CA SER A 118 -0.22 -4.64 -8.23
C SER A 118 0.73 -4.76 -7.05
N TYR A 119 0.49 -4.03 -5.97
CA TYR A 119 1.24 -4.17 -4.73
C TYR A 119 1.06 -5.59 -4.15
N ASN A 120 -0.17 -6.07 -4.13
CA ASN A 120 -0.53 -7.40 -3.63
C ASN A 120 -0.16 -8.51 -4.63
N ALA A 121 -0.60 -8.41 -5.89
CA ALA A 121 -0.48 -9.49 -6.88
C ALA A 121 0.78 -9.42 -7.76
N GLY A 122 1.52 -8.33 -7.69
CA GLY A 122 2.49 -7.98 -8.73
C GLY A 122 1.82 -7.43 -10.00
N PRO A 123 2.54 -6.65 -10.82
CA PRO A 123 1.95 -5.97 -11.98
C PRO A 123 1.62 -6.91 -13.16
N ALA A 124 2.17 -8.11 -13.21
CA ALA A 124 2.07 -9.02 -14.34
C ALA A 124 0.62 -9.42 -14.68
N HIS A 125 -0.11 -9.97 -13.70
CA HIS A 125 -1.49 -10.39 -13.87
C HIS A 125 -2.47 -9.21 -14.03
N ILE A 126 -2.14 -8.06 -13.41
CA ILE A 126 -2.92 -6.83 -13.62
C ILE A 126 -2.80 -6.34 -15.06
N MET A 127 -1.61 -6.47 -15.66
CA MET A 127 -1.41 -6.15 -17.09
C MET A 127 -2.13 -7.15 -18.00
N ASP A 128 -2.23 -8.44 -17.65
CA ASP A 128 -3.04 -9.41 -18.39
C ASP A 128 -4.51 -9.03 -18.36
N ALA A 129 -5.06 -8.74 -17.18
CA ALA A 129 -6.45 -8.31 -17.03
C ALA A 129 -6.75 -7.03 -17.86
N ARG A 130 -5.79 -6.09 -17.91
CA ARG A 130 -5.92 -4.89 -18.76
C ARG A 130 -5.91 -5.21 -20.25
N ARG A 131 -5.08 -6.16 -20.72
CA ARG A 131 -5.07 -6.60 -22.12
C ARG A 131 -6.40 -7.24 -22.50
N LEU A 132 -6.94 -8.08 -21.63
CA LEU A 132 -8.28 -8.66 -21.79
C LEU A 132 -9.36 -7.58 -21.82
N ALA A 133 -9.36 -6.62 -20.90
CA ALA A 133 -10.32 -5.51 -20.90
C ALA A 133 -10.31 -4.78 -22.25
N LYS A 134 -9.14 -4.41 -22.74
CA LYS A 134 -8.99 -3.75 -24.05
C LYS A 134 -9.50 -4.62 -25.19
N ARG A 135 -9.17 -5.92 -25.21
CA ARG A 135 -9.56 -6.87 -26.27
C ARG A 135 -11.08 -7.02 -26.37
N TYR A 136 -11.75 -7.07 -25.22
CA TYR A 136 -13.19 -7.33 -25.13
C TYR A 136 -14.04 -6.08 -24.90
N GLY A 137 -13.55 -4.90 -25.32
CA GLY A 137 -14.32 -3.67 -25.38
C GLY A 137 -14.60 -3.00 -24.03
N ARG A 138 -13.86 -3.39 -22.96
CA ARG A 138 -13.88 -2.70 -21.68
C ARG A 138 -12.71 -1.73 -21.56
N SER A 139 -12.81 -0.75 -20.66
CA SER A 139 -11.74 0.21 -20.44
C SER A 139 -10.53 -0.43 -19.75
N PRO A 140 -9.31 -0.39 -20.35
CA PRO A 140 -8.09 -0.84 -19.69
C PRO A 140 -7.53 0.18 -18.68
N TYR A 141 -8.21 1.30 -18.47
CA TYR A 141 -7.83 2.41 -17.61
C TYR A 141 -8.74 2.58 -16.40
N VAL A 142 -9.82 1.79 -16.32
CA VAL A 142 -10.80 1.79 -15.24
C VAL A 142 -10.75 0.46 -14.51
N TRP A 143 -10.74 0.52 -13.17
CA TRP A 143 -10.63 -0.67 -12.34
C TRP A 143 -11.97 -1.40 -12.25
N HIS A 144 -12.98 -0.81 -11.55
CA HIS A 144 -14.25 -1.45 -11.30
C HIS A 144 -14.99 -1.78 -12.60
N ASP A 145 -15.60 -2.97 -12.64
CA ASP A 145 -16.37 -3.52 -13.78
C ASP A 145 -15.59 -3.60 -15.10
N ASN A 146 -14.30 -3.24 -15.13
CA ASN A 146 -13.46 -3.26 -16.31
C ASN A 146 -12.25 -4.18 -16.12
N THR A 147 -11.14 -3.67 -15.57
CA THR A 147 -9.92 -4.50 -15.35
C THR A 147 -10.15 -5.52 -14.23
N GLU A 148 -10.79 -5.13 -13.12
CA GLU A 148 -11.16 -6.04 -12.03
C GLU A 148 -12.03 -7.21 -12.53
N TYR A 149 -12.99 -6.93 -13.42
CA TYR A 149 -13.83 -7.96 -14.04
C TYR A 149 -12.98 -9.04 -14.73
N TRP A 150 -11.99 -8.63 -15.51
CA TRP A 150 -11.12 -9.57 -16.23
C TRP A 150 -10.07 -10.22 -15.33
N LEU A 151 -9.60 -9.52 -14.30
CA LEU A 151 -8.74 -10.12 -13.28
C LEU A 151 -9.46 -11.29 -12.59
N ASN A 152 -10.73 -11.10 -12.22
CA ASN A 152 -11.55 -12.12 -11.58
C ASN A 152 -11.77 -13.36 -12.46
N ARG A 153 -11.66 -13.22 -13.75
CA ARG A 153 -11.83 -14.31 -14.71
C ARG A 153 -10.54 -14.99 -15.13
N LEU A 154 -9.36 -14.51 -14.71
CA LEU A 154 -8.07 -15.17 -14.99
C LEU A 154 -7.92 -16.55 -14.31
N ALA A 155 -8.80 -16.89 -13.38
CA ALA A 155 -8.90 -18.24 -12.83
C ALA A 155 -9.59 -19.23 -13.80
N GLU A 156 -10.33 -18.76 -14.79
CA GLU A 156 -11.02 -19.57 -15.78
C GLU A 156 -10.00 -20.04 -16.84
N PRO A 157 -9.87 -21.36 -17.09
CA PRO A 157 -8.84 -21.89 -18.01
C PRO A 157 -8.94 -21.31 -19.43
N GLU A 158 -10.15 -21.11 -19.93
CA GLU A 158 -10.38 -20.54 -21.26
C GLU A 158 -9.97 -19.07 -21.35
N VAL A 159 -10.12 -18.29 -20.28
CA VAL A 159 -9.67 -16.90 -20.20
C VAL A 159 -8.14 -16.84 -20.05
N ALA A 160 -7.57 -17.69 -19.22
CA ALA A 160 -6.13 -17.78 -19.02
C ALA A 160 -5.38 -18.23 -20.31
N ALA A 161 -6.05 -18.98 -21.18
CA ALA A 161 -5.51 -19.43 -22.47
C ALA A 161 -5.67 -18.41 -23.61
N ASP A 162 -6.28 -17.24 -23.35
CA ASP A 162 -6.43 -16.20 -24.37
C ASP A 162 -5.05 -15.70 -24.85
N SER A 163 -4.90 -15.46 -26.14
CA SER A 163 -3.63 -15.08 -26.79
C SER A 163 -3.03 -13.75 -26.27
N VAL A 164 -3.80 -12.90 -25.59
CA VAL A 164 -3.29 -11.65 -24.98
C VAL A 164 -2.83 -11.82 -23.54
N VAL A 165 -3.08 -12.99 -22.93
CA VAL A 165 -2.61 -13.34 -21.59
C VAL A 165 -1.17 -13.86 -21.69
N LEU A 166 -0.25 -13.24 -20.96
CA LEU A 166 1.17 -13.56 -21.03
C LEU A 166 1.67 -14.33 -19.79
N TYR A 167 0.95 -14.19 -18.65
CA TYR A 167 1.39 -14.75 -17.37
C TYR A 167 0.48 -15.88 -16.87
N GLY A 168 -0.58 -16.20 -17.62
CA GLY A 168 -1.44 -17.36 -17.38
C GLY A 168 -2.46 -17.17 -16.26
N SER A 169 -2.90 -18.32 -15.72
CA SER A 169 -3.92 -18.36 -14.68
C SER A 169 -3.49 -17.67 -13.39
N PHE A 170 -4.46 -17.03 -12.72
CA PHE A 170 -4.26 -16.30 -11.47
C PHE A 170 -5.49 -16.44 -10.57
N ASN A 171 -5.30 -16.62 -9.27
CA ASN A 171 -6.39 -16.56 -8.30
C ASN A 171 -6.59 -15.12 -7.81
N PRO A 172 -7.64 -14.42 -8.23
CA PRO A 172 -7.82 -12.99 -7.98
C PRO A 172 -8.46 -12.65 -6.64
N GLU A 173 -9.01 -13.63 -5.92
CA GLU A 173 -9.89 -13.41 -4.77
C GLU A 173 -9.22 -12.57 -3.68
N GLU A 174 -7.98 -12.91 -3.36
CA GLU A 174 -7.19 -12.19 -2.37
C GLU A 174 -6.94 -10.74 -2.82
N THR A 175 -6.53 -10.54 -4.06
CA THR A 175 -6.18 -9.21 -4.59
C THR A 175 -7.39 -8.27 -4.66
N THR A 176 -8.53 -8.75 -5.13
CA THR A 176 -9.74 -7.91 -5.21
C THR A 176 -10.28 -7.57 -3.83
N ARG A 177 -10.18 -8.49 -2.88
CA ARG A 177 -10.49 -8.25 -1.46
C ARG A 177 -9.52 -7.24 -0.85
N TYR A 178 -8.22 -7.39 -1.10
CA TYR A 178 -7.18 -6.49 -0.63
C TYR A 178 -7.42 -5.03 -1.06
N VAL A 179 -7.66 -4.79 -2.34
CA VAL A 179 -7.94 -3.44 -2.86
C VAL A 179 -9.12 -2.80 -2.11
N ARG A 180 -10.23 -3.53 -1.96
CA ARG A 180 -11.42 -3.04 -1.23
C ARG A 180 -11.12 -2.76 0.23
N ASN A 181 -10.35 -3.63 0.88
CA ASN A 181 -9.99 -3.50 2.28
C ASN A 181 -9.09 -2.28 2.52
N VAL A 182 -8.02 -2.11 1.74
CA VAL A 182 -7.13 -0.94 1.87
C VAL A 182 -7.90 0.37 1.72
N VAL A 183 -8.80 0.46 0.73
CA VAL A 183 -9.65 1.66 0.56
C VAL A 183 -10.53 1.90 1.79
N ARG A 184 -11.20 0.87 2.31
CA ARG A 184 -12.05 0.95 3.50
C ARG A 184 -11.24 1.35 4.74
N THR A 185 -10.09 0.71 4.95
CA THR A 185 -9.20 0.99 6.08
C THR A 185 -8.65 2.41 6.03
N CYS A 186 -8.26 2.90 4.85
CA CYS A 186 -7.84 4.29 4.68
C CYS A 186 -8.94 5.28 5.12
N HIS A 187 -10.18 5.06 4.71
CA HIS A 187 -11.31 5.91 5.13
C HIS A 187 -11.55 5.83 6.64
N ARG A 188 -11.46 4.64 7.24
CA ARG A 188 -11.60 4.44 8.68
C ARG A 188 -10.51 5.20 9.46
N LEU A 189 -9.24 5.02 9.09
CA LEU A 189 -8.11 5.64 9.77
C LEU A 189 -8.16 7.18 9.67
N ARG A 190 -8.59 7.74 8.54
CA ARG A 190 -8.81 9.20 8.40
C ARG A 190 -9.87 9.71 9.36
N LYS A 191 -10.98 9.00 9.47
CA LYS A 191 -12.07 9.37 10.38
C LYS A 191 -11.62 9.30 11.84
N GLU A 192 -10.93 8.24 12.22
CA GLU A 192 -10.38 8.06 13.58
C GLU A 192 -9.39 9.17 13.91
N HIS A 193 -8.47 9.50 12.99
CA HIS A 193 -7.50 10.57 13.20
C HIS A 193 -8.18 11.95 13.35
N ALA A 194 -9.15 12.28 12.50
CA ALA A 194 -9.88 13.55 12.59
C ALA A 194 -10.59 13.72 13.93
N LEU A 195 -11.20 12.66 14.48
CA LEU A 195 -11.89 12.71 15.78
C LEU A 195 -10.95 12.99 16.96
N HIS A 196 -9.64 12.72 16.83
CA HIS A 196 -8.65 12.96 17.87
C HIS A 196 -7.91 14.29 17.70
N THR A 197 -8.00 14.94 16.54
CA THR A 197 -7.39 16.25 16.30
C THR A 197 -8.32 17.42 16.56
N ASP A 198 -9.63 17.16 16.70
CA ASP A 198 -10.66 18.18 16.99
C ASP A 198 -10.96 18.31 18.50
N LEU A 199 -10.18 17.65 19.38
CA LEU A 199 -10.26 17.71 20.86
C LEU A 199 -9.11 18.51 21.43
#